data_a39d4ed7a8be00e13eddf53cb2584866
#
_entry.id   a39d4ed7a8be00e13eddf53cb2584866
#
_cell.length_a   1.000
_cell.length_b   1.000
_cell.length_c   1.000
_cell.angle_alpha   90.00
_cell.angle_beta   90.00
_cell.angle_gamma   90.00
#
_symmetry.space_group_name_H-M   'P 1'
#
loop_
_entity.id
_entity.type
_entity.pdbx_description
1 polymer ?
#
loop_
_entity_poly.entity_id
_entity_poly.type
_entity_poly.pdbx_seq_one_letter_code
_entity_poly.pdbx_strand_id
1 'polypeptide(L)'
;MGNAYIVGAVRTPGGRKNGKLSQWHPTDLGALVLDEIVQRTGVKPELLDDVIFGCVSQSGAQSGNVARNAVLASSLPESVPG
;
A
#
# COMPACT_ATOMS: atom_id res chain seq x y z
N MET A 1 -1.75 -18.40 -21.73
CA MET A 1 -1.27 -17.72 -20.53
C MET A 1 -0.57 -16.45 -20.89
N GLY A 2 -0.91 -15.38 -20.21
CA GLY A 2 -0.26 -14.10 -20.43
C GLY A 2 1.07 -14.01 -19.71
N ASN A 3 1.84 -13.01 -20.05
CA ASN A 3 3.06 -12.65 -19.34
C ASN A 3 2.73 -11.65 -18.23
N ALA A 4 3.56 -11.61 -17.19
CA ALA A 4 3.46 -10.61 -16.13
C ALA A 4 4.50 -9.53 -16.34
N TYR A 5 4.11 -8.28 -16.17
CA TYR A 5 4.99 -7.13 -16.35
C TYR A 5 4.94 -6.23 -15.12
N ILE A 6 6.09 -5.66 -14.77
CA ILE A 6 6.16 -4.60 -13.76
C ILE A 6 6.00 -3.27 -14.51
N VAL A 7 4.89 -2.56 -14.24
CA VAL A 7 4.58 -1.31 -14.94
C VAL A 7 4.93 -0.08 -14.13
N GLY A 8 5.30 -0.24 -12.86
CA GLY A 8 5.72 0.88 -12.02
C GLY A 8 6.20 0.38 -10.67
N ALA A 9 6.98 1.21 -10.00
CA ALA A 9 7.48 0.92 -8.67
C ALA A 9 7.68 2.23 -7.92
N VAL A 10 7.30 2.26 -6.65
CA VAL A 10 7.48 3.43 -5.78
C VAL A 10 7.94 2.97 -4.41
N ARG A 11 8.55 3.86 -3.67
CA ARG A 11 8.92 3.61 -2.29
C ARG A 11 8.91 4.92 -1.50
N THR A 12 8.85 4.80 -0.19
CA THR A 12 9.18 5.92 0.70
C THR A 12 10.69 5.89 0.99
N PRO A 13 11.27 6.99 1.50
CA PRO A 13 12.62 6.92 2.05
C PRO A 13 12.68 5.87 3.15
N GLY A 14 13.83 5.23 3.32
CA GLY A 14 14.02 4.31 4.43
C GLY A 14 13.92 5.08 5.74
N GLY A 15 13.07 4.55 6.66
CA GLY A 15 12.93 5.14 7.98
C GLY A 15 14.06 4.71 8.89
N ARG A 16 14.26 5.46 9.97
CA ARG A 16 15.17 5.07 11.04
C ARG A 16 14.55 5.45 12.37
N LYS A 17 15.04 4.83 13.43
CA LYS A 17 14.52 5.06 14.77
C LYS A 17 14.52 6.57 15.08
N ASN A 18 13.36 7.06 15.52
CA ASN A 18 13.13 8.48 15.84
C ASN A 18 13.37 9.42 14.65
N GLY A 19 13.30 8.89 13.42
CA GLY A 19 13.41 9.70 12.21
C GLY A 19 12.08 10.30 11.78
N LYS A 20 12.05 10.87 10.57
CA LYS A 20 10.86 11.58 10.06
C LYS A 20 9.64 10.71 9.92
N LEU A 21 9.82 9.40 9.66
CA LEU A 21 8.70 8.46 9.48
C LEU A 21 8.21 7.84 10.79
N SER A 22 8.83 8.16 11.92
CA SER A 22 8.48 7.53 13.21
C SER A 22 7.06 7.84 13.67
N GLN A 23 6.47 8.94 13.23
CA GLN A 23 5.12 9.34 13.58
C GLN A 23 4.05 8.78 12.64
N TRP A 24 4.44 8.13 11.56
CA TRP A 24 3.49 7.61 10.59
C TRP A 24 2.92 6.27 11.05
N HIS A 25 1.60 6.16 11.02
CA HIS A 25 0.93 4.86 11.20
C HIS A 25 1.19 4.00 9.96
N PRO A 26 1.52 2.70 10.11
CA PRO A 26 1.78 1.84 8.95
C PRO A 26 0.67 1.83 7.91
N THR A 27 -0.59 1.87 8.34
CA THR A 27 -1.74 1.91 7.42
C THR A 27 -1.71 3.17 6.55
N ASP A 28 -1.43 4.33 7.15
CA ASP A 28 -1.38 5.59 6.41
C ASP A 28 -0.20 5.62 5.44
N LEU A 29 0.93 5.09 5.86
CA LEU A 29 2.11 5.00 5.00
C LEU A 29 1.84 4.07 3.81
N GLY A 30 1.17 2.94 4.05
CA GLY A 30 0.74 2.04 3.00
C GLY A 30 -0.24 2.70 2.04
N ALA A 31 -1.21 3.46 2.55
CA ALA A 31 -2.17 4.18 1.72
C ALA A 31 -1.48 5.20 0.82
N LEU A 32 -0.48 5.91 1.34
CA LEU A 32 0.29 6.88 0.56
C LEU A 32 0.98 6.20 -0.62
N VAL A 33 1.60 5.05 -0.40
CA VAL A 33 2.28 4.29 -1.45
C VAL A 33 1.28 3.79 -2.49
N LEU A 34 0.12 3.30 -2.07
CA LEU A 34 -0.93 2.85 -2.99
C LEU A 34 -1.41 3.98 -3.89
N ASP A 35 -1.70 5.14 -3.31
CA ASP A 35 -2.18 6.28 -4.08
C ASP A 35 -1.11 6.77 -5.07
N GLU A 36 0.15 6.79 -4.66
CA GLU A 36 1.24 7.25 -5.51
C GLU A 36 1.48 6.31 -6.69
N ILE A 37 1.46 4.99 -6.48
CA ILE A 37 1.69 4.04 -7.58
C ILE A 37 0.56 4.11 -8.60
N VAL A 38 -0.68 4.27 -8.15
CA VAL A 38 -1.83 4.42 -9.05
C VAL A 38 -1.70 5.68 -9.87
N GLN A 39 -1.32 6.79 -9.24
CA GLN A 39 -1.14 8.07 -9.92
C GLN A 39 -0.03 8.00 -10.97
N ARG A 40 1.10 7.39 -10.64
CA ARG A 40 2.24 7.32 -11.55
C ARG A 40 2.02 6.39 -12.74
N THR A 41 1.32 5.28 -12.53
CA THR A 41 1.07 4.33 -13.60
C THR A 41 -0.11 4.71 -14.47
N GLY A 42 -1.00 5.56 -13.97
CA GLY A 42 -2.21 5.93 -14.69
C GLY A 42 -3.24 4.82 -14.80
N VAL A 43 -3.05 3.72 -14.07
CA VAL A 43 -4.01 2.60 -14.10
C VAL A 43 -5.32 3.05 -13.45
N LYS A 44 -6.45 2.56 -14.00
CA LYS A 44 -7.75 2.81 -13.38
C LYS A 44 -7.87 1.96 -12.12
N PRO A 45 -8.13 2.59 -10.94
CA PRO A 45 -8.17 1.83 -9.68
C PRO A 45 -9.17 0.67 -9.69
N GLU A 46 -10.30 0.82 -10.34
CA GLU A 46 -11.32 -0.24 -10.41
C GLU A 46 -10.88 -1.46 -11.20
N LEU A 47 -9.78 -1.39 -11.94
CA LEU A 47 -9.20 -2.53 -12.66
C LEU A 47 -8.21 -3.32 -11.82
N LEU A 48 -7.93 -2.89 -10.58
CA LEU A 48 -7.04 -3.61 -9.69
C LEU A 48 -7.73 -4.87 -9.18
N ASP A 49 -7.04 -5.99 -9.30
CA ASP A 49 -7.58 -7.27 -8.86
C ASP A 49 -7.28 -7.54 -7.39
N ASP A 50 -6.13 -7.10 -6.89
CA ASP A 50 -5.73 -7.39 -5.52
C ASP A 50 -4.60 -6.46 -5.07
N VAL A 51 -4.49 -6.31 -3.75
CA VAL A 51 -3.38 -5.62 -3.08
C VAL A 51 -2.79 -6.59 -2.06
N ILE A 52 -1.51 -6.87 -2.19
CA ILE A 52 -0.83 -7.86 -1.35
C ILE A 52 0.31 -7.17 -0.60
N PHE A 53 0.28 -7.24 0.73
CA PHE A 53 1.33 -6.68 1.59
C PHE A 53 2.07 -7.79 2.30
N GLY A 54 3.40 -7.63 2.40
CA GLY A 54 4.20 -8.43 3.30
C GLY A 54 4.22 -7.80 4.70
N CYS A 55 4.06 -8.61 5.72
CA CYS A 55 4.11 -8.14 7.10
C CYS A 55 4.72 -9.24 7.98
N VAL A 56 5.87 -8.93 8.59
CA VAL A 56 6.56 -9.91 9.43
C VAL A 56 5.90 -10.02 10.81
N SER A 57 5.37 -8.91 11.34
CA SER A 57 4.75 -8.87 12.65
C SER A 57 3.43 -8.12 12.57
N GLN A 58 2.34 -8.84 12.89
CA GLN A 58 0.98 -8.28 12.88
C GLN A 58 0.54 -7.96 14.31
N SER A 59 1.26 -7.06 14.96
CA SER A 59 0.92 -6.63 16.32
C SER A 59 0.88 -5.11 16.38
N GLY A 60 0.16 -4.58 17.37
CA GLY A 60 0.02 -3.14 17.53
C GLY A 60 -0.60 -2.48 16.30
N ALA A 61 0.06 -1.47 15.76
CA ALA A 61 -0.43 -0.73 14.60
C ALA A 61 -0.52 -1.57 13.32
N GLN A 62 0.13 -2.74 13.29
CA GLN A 62 0.11 -3.65 12.15
C GLN A 62 -0.79 -4.86 12.39
N SER A 63 -1.63 -4.82 13.42
CA SER A 63 -2.56 -5.92 13.71
C SER A 63 -3.66 -5.98 12.65
N GLY A 64 -4.25 -7.17 12.52
CA GLY A 64 -5.27 -7.41 11.50
C GLY A 64 -4.68 -7.44 10.10
N ASN A 65 -5.47 -7.07 9.11
CA ASN A 65 -5.05 -7.06 7.71
C ASN A 65 -4.55 -5.67 7.31
N VAL A 66 -3.23 -5.48 7.34
CA VAL A 66 -2.61 -4.19 6.99
C VAL A 66 -2.95 -3.79 5.56
N ALA A 67 -2.94 -4.74 4.62
CA ALA A 67 -3.26 -4.46 3.22
C ALA A 67 -4.67 -3.92 3.07
N ARG A 68 -5.66 -4.56 3.71
CA ARG A 68 -7.06 -4.11 3.65
C ARG A 68 -7.22 -2.74 4.28
N ASN A 69 -6.60 -2.52 5.43
CA ASN A 69 -6.65 -1.23 6.10
C ASN A 69 -6.03 -0.12 5.23
N ALA A 70 -4.93 -0.42 4.56
CA ALA A 70 -4.30 0.54 3.66
C ALA A 70 -5.19 0.87 2.46
N VAL A 71 -5.87 -0.13 1.88
CA VAL A 71 -6.83 0.10 0.79
C VAL A 71 -7.96 1.01 1.26
N LEU A 72 -8.53 0.75 2.44
CA LEU A 72 -9.62 1.56 2.98
C LEU A 72 -9.19 2.98 3.32
N ALA A 73 -7.94 3.18 3.73
CA ALA A 73 -7.39 4.51 4.04
C ALA A 73 -6.97 5.28 2.79
N SER A 74 -6.78 4.59 1.66
CA SER A 74 -6.37 5.20 0.40
C SER A 74 -7.58 5.73 -0.37
N SER A 75 -7.34 6.27 -1.55
CA SER A 75 -8.39 6.68 -2.45
C SER A 75 -8.87 5.56 -3.38
N LEU A 76 -8.37 4.34 -3.20
CA LEU A 76 -8.81 3.19 -3.98
C LEU A 76 -10.24 2.79 -3.64
N PRO A 77 -11.01 2.25 -4.62
CA PRO A 77 -12.37 1.76 -4.33
C PRO A 77 -12.36 0.62 -3.31
N GLU A 78 -13.41 0.57 -2.48
CA GLU A 78 -13.55 -0.50 -1.49
C GLU A 78 -13.65 -1.89 -2.14
N SER A 79 -14.03 -1.94 -3.41
CA SER A 79 -14.14 -3.20 -4.15
C SER A 79 -12.78 -3.85 -4.43
N VAL A 80 -11.68 -3.10 -4.32
CA VAL A 80 -10.34 -3.66 -4.51
C VAL A 80 -9.99 -4.49 -3.27
N PRO A 81 -9.73 -5.81 -3.43
CA PRO A 81 -9.34 -6.63 -2.29
C PRO A 81 -7.92 -6.31 -1.80
N GLY A 82 -7.70 -6.56 -0.56
CA GLY A 82 -6.40 -6.35 0.06
C GLY A 82 -6.17 -7.23 1.26
#